data_06edaa01bfe1fd75a97f50c9af59d67b
#
_entry.id   06edaa01bfe1fd75a97f50c9af59d67b
#
_cell.length_a   1.000
_cell.length_b   1.000
_cell.length_c   1.000
_cell.angle_alpha   90.00
_cell.angle_beta   90.00
_cell.angle_gamma   90.00
#
_symmetry.space_group_name_H-M   'P 1'
#
loop_
_entity.id
_entity.type
_entity.pdbx_description
1 polymer ?
#
loop_
_entity_poly.entity_id
_entity_poly.type
_entity_poly.pdbx_seq_one_letter_code
_entity_poly.pdbx_strand_id
1 'polypeptide(L)'
;MFDFFKKKVVKVCLVIFGIVLVSLLSLGFFYFSKGQVLSRFVAARSRTSGQAFDNIKEYMVWSDTGESITNDEANYANFEPLSKSEARKLGQEIKEGNKNDSMYLKRVGSRLGIFPDYRIANKPMSLTLKTNVPKLDVLLNQKKVATSNSDHFSVTVERLPRTHYTASLEGTSDGKEIKLKKIMMVKTKLLIYRSLLNLLQ
;
A
#
# COMPACT_ATOMS: atom_id res chain seq x y z
N MET A 1 -22.85 42.04 -45.18
CA MET A 1 -21.55 41.35 -45.29
C MET A 1 -20.89 41.02 -43.96
N PHE A 2 -20.91 41.91 -42.97
CA PHE A 2 -20.35 41.71 -41.60
C PHE A 2 -20.95 40.52 -40.83
N ASP A 3 -22.27 40.31 -40.88
CA ASP A 3 -22.93 39.21 -40.13
C ASP A 3 -22.62 37.82 -40.68
N PHE A 4 -22.35 37.71 -41.95
CA PHE A 4 -21.98 36.43 -42.59
C PHE A 4 -20.57 36.01 -42.19
N PHE A 5 -19.64 36.97 -42.06
CA PHE A 5 -18.27 36.72 -41.57
C PHE A 5 -18.27 36.33 -40.10
N LYS A 6 -19.04 37.04 -39.23
CA LYS A 6 -19.19 36.67 -37.81
C LYS A 6 -19.71 35.25 -37.63
N LYS A 7 -20.73 34.85 -38.39
CA LYS A 7 -21.28 33.47 -38.34
C LYS A 7 -20.27 32.40 -38.77
N LYS A 8 -19.43 32.65 -39.77
CA LYS A 8 -18.35 31.71 -40.19
C LYS A 8 -17.27 31.61 -39.11
N VAL A 9 -16.80 32.72 -38.54
CA VAL A 9 -15.79 32.73 -37.48
C VAL A 9 -16.28 31.97 -36.27
N VAL A 10 -17.52 32.22 -35.80
CA VAL A 10 -18.11 31.47 -34.67
C VAL A 10 -18.15 29.97 -34.92
N LYS A 11 -18.56 29.54 -36.14
CA LYS A 11 -18.55 28.11 -36.49
C LYS A 11 -17.16 27.50 -36.46
N VAL A 12 -16.15 28.19 -36.95
CA VAL A 12 -14.76 27.73 -36.92
C VAL A 12 -14.26 27.65 -35.45
N CYS A 13 -14.54 28.66 -34.64
CA CYS A 13 -14.18 28.63 -33.20
C CYS A 13 -14.86 27.46 -32.50
N LEU A 14 -16.13 27.17 -32.73
CA LEU A 14 -16.84 26.04 -32.14
C LEU A 14 -16.23 24.68 -32.57
N VAL A 15 -15.83 24.55 -33.83
CA VAL A 15 -15.16 23.32 -34.29
C VAL A 15 -13.80 23.14 -33.62
N ILE A 16 -12.99 24.20 -33.56
CA ILE A 16 -11.69 24.16 -32.87
C ILE A 16 -11.89 23.82 -31.40
N PHE A 17 -12.85 24.48 -30.73
CA PHE A 17 -13.19 24.18 -29.33
C PHE A 17 -13.59 22.71 -29.12
N GLY A 18 -14.43 22.18 -30.04
CA GLY A 18 -14.82 20.77 -30.01
C GLY A 18 -13.63 19.81 -30.14
N ILE A 19 -12.71 20.09 -31.06
CA ILE A 19 -11.49 19.29 -31.24
C ILE A 19 -10.62 19.31 -30.00
N VAL A 20 -10.40 20.50 -29.42
CA VAL A 20 -9.62 20.68 -28.19
C VAL A 20 -10.27 19.91 -27.02
N LEU A 21 -11.60 20.03 -26.87
CA LEU A 21 -12.33 19.32 -25.84
C LEU A 21 -12.22 17.80 -25.95
N VAL A 22 -12.42 17.25 -27.15
CA VAL A 22 -12.28 15.81 -27.40
C VAL A 22 -10.85 15.34 -27.14
N SER A 23 -9.85 16.13 -27.52
CA SER A 23 -8.45 15.82 -27.27
C SER A 23 -8.14 15.77 -25.76
N LEU A 24 -8.62 16.76 -24.99
CA LEU A 24 -8.46 16.80 -23.54
C LEU A 24 -9.16 15.62 -22.84
N LEU A 25 -10.37 15.28 -23.26
CA LEU A 25 -11.09 14.12 -22.73
C LEU A 25 -10.33 12.82 -23.03
N SER A 26 -9.84 12.64 -24.26
CA SER A 26 -9.08 11.46 -24.67
C SER A 26 -7.79 11.31 -23.86
N LEU A 27 -7.04 12.40 -23.67
CA LEU A 27 -5.85 12.44 -22.83
C LEU A 27 -6.17 12.13 -21.36
N GLY A 28 -7.30 12.65 -20.86
CA GLY A 28 -7.76 12.37 -19.49
C GLY A 28 -8.09 10.89 -19.30
N PHE A 29 -8.85 10.28 -20.20
CA PHE A 29 -9.15 8.83 -20.13
C PHE A 29 -7.89 7.98 -20.24
N PHE A 30 -6.94 8.35 -21.09
CA PHE A 30 -5.64 7.67 -21.17
C PHE A 30 -4.88 7.81 -19.84
N TYR A 31 -4.72 9.03 -19.31
CA TYR A 31 -3.97 9.32 -18.08
C TYR A 31 -4.53 8.59 -16.86
N PHE A 32 -5.86 8.52 -16.71
CA PHE A 32 -6.53 7.85 -15.59
C PHE A 32 -6.86 6.38 -15.88
N SER A 33 -6.34 5.81 -16.96
CA SER A 33 -6.54 4.39 -17.29
C SER A 33 -5.85 3.47 -16.26
N LYS A 34 -6.36 2.23 -16.15
CA LYS A 34 -5.78 1.18 -15.29
C LYS A 34 -4.28 1.01 -15.50
N GLY A 35 -3.84 0.96 -16.76
CA GLY A 35 -2.45 0.76 -17.13
C GLY A 35 -1.55 1.90 -16.67
N GLN A 36 -2.00 3.15 -16.83
CA GLN A 36 -1.24 4.32 -16.43
C GLN A 36 -1.15 4.48 -14.91
N VAL A 37 -2.25 4.20 -14.18
CA VAL A 37 -2.24 4.21 -12.71
C VAL A 37 -1.27 3.16 -12.18
N LEU A 38 -1.33 1.93 -12.72
CA LEU A 38 -0.42 0.85 -12.32
C LEU A 38 1.03 1.17 -12.65
N SER A 39 1.31 1.71 -13.83
CA SER A 39 2.67 2.11 -14.23
C SER A 39 3.26 3.15 -13.28
N ARG A 40 2.48 4.16 -12.90
CA ARG A 40 2.91 5.18 -11.93
C ARG A 40 3.14 4.59 -10.54
N PHE A 41 2.28 3.69 -10.08
CA PHE A 41 2.48 2.99 -8.82
C PHE A 41 3.77 2.16 -8.84
N VAL A 42 4.02 1.37 -9.89
CA VAL A 42 5.25 0.59 -10.05
C VAL A 42 6.49 1.49 -10.04
N ALA A 43 6.45 2.62 -10.75
CA ALA A 43 7.52 3.60 -10.75
C ALA A 43 7.73 4.20 -9.35
N ALA A 44 6.66 4.53 -8.64
CA ALA A 44 6.70 5.06 -7.27
C ALA A 44 7.30 4.05 -6.28
N ARG A 45 6.99 2.75 -6.43
CA ARG A 45 7.56 1.66 -5.60
C ARG A 45 9.07 1.49 -5.75
N SER A 46 9.66 1.96 -6.83
CA SER A 46 11.11 1.89 -7.10
C SER A 46 11.85 3.18 -6.74
N ARG A 47 11.16 4.20 -6.25
CA ARG A 47 11.81 5.47 -5.86
C ARG A 47 12.53 5.30 -4.52
N THR A 48 13.78 5.78 -4.48
CA THR A 48 14.62 5.77 -3.28
C THR A 48 14.60 7.09 -2.51
N SER A 49 13.96 8.13 -3.07
CA SER A 49 13.85 9.46 -2.47
C SER A 49 12.61 9.56 -1.59
N GLY A 50 12.73 10.20 -0.43
CA GLY A 50 11.63 10.42 0.51
C GLY A 50 11.24 9.18 1.32
N GLN A 51 10.17 9.31 2.10
CA GLN A 51 9.60 8.14 2.78
C GLN A 51 8.89 7.25 1.77
N ALA A 52 9.21 5.96 1.77
CA ALA A 52 8.73 5.02 0.76
C ALA A 52 7.18 4.95 0.69
N PHE A 53 6.49 5.08 1.83
CA PHE A 53 5.03 5.10 1.85
C PHE A 53 4.45 6.37 1.22
N ASP A 54 5.04 7.54 1.45
CA ASP A 54 4.57 8.82 0.89
C ASP A 54 4.59 8.82 -0.64
N ASN A 55 5.52 8.09 -1.25
CA ASN A 55 5.59 7.93 -2.70
C ASN A 55 4.41 7.16 -3.30
N ILE A 56 3.73 6.32 -2.50
CA ILE A 56 2.71 5.37 -2.99
C ILE A 56 1.34 5.56 -2.36
N LYS A 57 1.22 6.28 -1.25
CA LYS A 57 -0.03 6.41 -0.48
C LYS A 57 -1.21 6.92 -1.31
N GLU A 58 -0.95 7.81 -2.26
CA GLU A 58 -2.00 8.34 -3.14
C GLU A 58 -2.62 7.28 -4.06
N TYR A 59 -1.93 6.16 -4.29
CA TYR A 59 -2.42 5.05 -5.10
C TYR A 59 -3.14 3.99 -4.29
N MET A 60 -2.98 3.97 -2.96
CA MET A 60 -3.38 2.85 -2.11
C MET A 60 -4.69 3.12 -1.38
N VAL A 61 -5.57 2.13 -1.39
CA VAL A 61 -6.83 2.16 -0.65
C VAL A 61 -7.08 0.81 0.03
N TRP A 62 -7.92 0.81 1.06
CA TRP A 62 -8.44 -0.41 1.64
C TRP A 62 -9.46 -1.08 0.70
N SER A 63 -9.37 -2.40 0.58
CA SER A 63 -10.25 -3.15 -0.32
C SER A 63 -11.70 -3.21 0.17
N ASP A 64 -11.91 -3.17 1.48
CA ASP A 64 -13.22 -3.20 2.14
C ASP A 64 -13.94 -1.84 2.03
N THR A 65 -13.33 -0.76 2.50
CA THR A 65 -13.96 0.56 2.53
C THR A 65 -13.75 1.38 1.25
N GLY A 66 -12.64 1.18 0.56
CA GLY A 66 -12.21 2.04 -0.57
C GLY A 66 -11.56 3.35 -0.13
N GLU A 67 -11.40 3.57 1.17
CA GLU A 67 -10.72 4.73 1.74
C GLU A 67 -9.21 4.65 1.56
N SER A 68 -8.56 5.80 1.49
CA SER A 68 -7.09 5.88 1.40
C SER A 68 -6.45 5.37 2.68
N ILE A 69 -5.36 4.62 2.53
CA ILE A 69 -4.55 4.18 3.67
C ILE A 69 -3.80 5.38 4.22
N THR A 70 -3.95 5.64 5.52
CA THR A 70 -3.31 6.77 6.21
C THR A 70 -1.90 6.43 6.68
N ASN A 71 -1.12 7.46 7.03
CA ASN A 71 0.22 7.26 7.61
C ASN A 71 0.15 6.51 8.95
N ASP A 72 -0.90 6.74 9.75
CA ASP A 72 -1.10 6.07 11.04
C ASP A 72 -1.39 4.58 10.87
N GLU A 73 -2.25 4.22 9.90
CA GLU A 73 -2.53 2.82 9.57
C GLU A 73 -1.32 2.10 8.95
N ALA A 74 -0.47 2.84 8.23
CA ALA A 74 0.79 2.33 7.68
C ALA A 74 1.96 2.40 8.67
N ASN A 75 1.73 2.83 9.92
CA ASN A 75 2.78 3.11 10.90
C ASN A 75 3.74 1.93 11.14
N TYR A 76 3.22 0.71 11.16
CA TYR A 76 4.02 -0.51 11.32
C TYR A 76 4.51 -1.10 10.00
N ALA A 77 4.10 -0.55 8.86
CA ALA A 77 4.45 -1.07 7.55
C ALA A 77 5.84 -0.62 7.12
N ASN A 78 6.63 -1.53 6.54
CA ASN A 78 7.88 -1.19 5.89
C ASN A 78 7.71 -1.30 4.38
N PHE A 79 7.68 -0.15 3.71
CA PHE A 79 7.58 -0.05 2.26
C PHE A 79 8.92 0.27 1.62
N GLU A 80 9.99 -0.44 1.99
CA GLU A 80 11.29 -0.26 1.35
C GLU A 80 11.17 -0.22 -0.18
N PRO A 81 11.96 0.64 -0.85
CA PRO A 81 11.98 0.70 -2.30
C PRO A 81 12.29 -0.67 -2.90
N LEU A 82 11.53 -1.06 -3.90
CA LEU A 82 11.76 -2.30 -4.63
C LEU A 82 12.75 -2.06 -5.78
N SER A 83 13.52 -3.07 -6.13
CA SER A 83 14.23 -3.08 -7.41
C SER A 83 13.25 -2.95 -8.57
N LYS A 84 13.71 -2.48 -9.73
CA LYS A 84 12.86 -2.35 -10.92
C LYS A 84 12.21 -3.68 -11.34
N SER A 85 12.91 -4.81 -11.15
CA SER A 85 12.40 -6.15 -11.46
C SER A 85 11.28 -6.56 -10.50
N GLU A 86 11.48 -6.37 -9.19
CA GLU A 86 10.47 -6.69 -8.17
C GLU A 86 9.22 -5.81 -8.30
N ALA A 87 9.41 -4.51 -8.56
CA ALA A 87 8.29 -3.60 -8.78
C ALA A 87 7.47 -3.97 -10.02
N ARG A 88 8.11 -4.40 -11.11
CA ARG A 88 7.43 -4.90 -12.31
C ARG A 88 6.65 -6.19 -12.01
N LYS A 89 7.26 -7.13 -11.29
CA LYS A 89 6.61 -8.38 -10.89
C LYS A 89 5.37 -8.09 -10.03
N LEU A 90 5.49 -7.20 -9.03
CA LEU A 90 4.36 -6.75 -8.23
C LEU A 90 3.27 -6.11 -9.12
N GLY A 91 3.66 -5.30 -10.10
CA GLY A 91 2.73 -4.70 -11.05
C GLY A 91 1.96 -5.73 -11.89
N GLN A 92 2.62 -6.81 -12.32
CA GLN A 92 1.96 -7.93 -13.01
C GLN A 92 0.97 -8.66 -12.09
N GLU A 93 1.39 -8.99 -10.86
CA GLU A 93 0.52 -9.61 -9.86
C GLU A 93 -0.75 -8.77 -9.61
N ILE A 94 -0.60 -7.44 -9.48
CA ILE A 94 -1.75 -6.53 -9.28
C ILE A 94 -2.64 -6.45 -10.52
N LYS A 95 -2.04 -6.45 -11.73
CA LYS A 95 -2.77 -6.38 -13.00
C LYS A 95 -3.66 -7.61 -13.22
N GLU A 96 -3.14 -8.78 -12.87
CA GLU A 96 -3.80 -10.09 -13.00
C GLU A 96 -4.71 -10.39 -11.80
N GLY A 97 -4.51 -9.66 -10.69
CA GLY A 97 -5.21 -9.85 -9.43
C GLY A 97 -6.70 -9.50 -9.52
N ASN A 98 -7.47 -10.14 -8.65
CA ASN A 98 -8.91 -9.98 -8.50
C ASN A 98 -9.28 -9.70 -7.03
N LYS A 99 -10.57 -9.59 -6.72
CA LYS A 99 -11.07 -9.28 -5.36
C LYS A 99 -10.66 -10.30 -4.28
N ASN A 100 -10.23 -11.49 -4.64
CA ASN A 100 -9.79 -12.52 -3.69
C ASN A 100 -8.33 -12.37 -3.31
N ASP A 101 -7.56 -11.65 -4.14
CA ASP A 101 -6.13 -11.42 -3.91
C ASP A 101 -5.91 -10.32 -2.87
N SER A 102 -4.72 -10.32 -2.29
CA SER A 102 -4.35 -9.35 -1.25
C SER A 102 -4.14 -7.93 -1.78
N MET A 103 -3.84 -7.79 -3.08
CA MET A 103 -3.74 -6.51 -3.79
C MET A 103 -4.30 -6.66 -5.21
N TYR A 104 -5.09 -5.68 -5.66
CA TYR A 104 -5.65 -5.66 -7.01
C TYR A 104 -6.07 -4.23 -7.41
N LEU A 105 -6.31 -4.01 -8.70
CA LEU A 105 -6.83 -2.74 -9.20
C LEU A 105 -8.34 -2.65 -8.95
N LYS A 106 -8.77 -1.60 -8.21
CA LYS A 106 -10.17 -1.30 -7.90
C LYS A 106 -10.52 0.08 -8.44
N ARG A 107 -11.69 0.21 -9.06
CA ARG A 107 -12.28 1.54 -9.32
C ARG A 107 -13.00 1.97 -8.04
N VAL A 108 -12.59 3.11 -7.48
CA VAL A 108 -13.17 3.65 -6.23
C VAL A 108 -14.13 4.79 -6.48
N GLY A 109 -14.18 5.30 -7.69
CA GLY A 109 -15.07 6.41 -8.05
C GLY A 109 -14.75 7.01 -9.40
N SER A 110 -14.92 8.32 -9.49
CA SER A 110 -14.55 9.12 -10.66
C SER A 110 -13.83 10.40 -10.24
N ARG A 111 -12.85 10.81 -11.04
CA ARG A 111 -12.16 12.09 -10.92
C ARG A 111 -12.82 13.11 -11.82
N LEU A 112 -13.01 14.34 -11.32
CA LEU A 112 -13.71 15.41 -12.05
C LEU A 112 -15.08 14.98 -12.58
N GLY A 113 -15.72 13.98 -11.96
CA GLY A 113 -17.03 13.47 -12.34
C GLY A 113 -17.05 12.58 -13.59
N ILE A 114 -15.99 12.56 -14.42
CA ILE A 114 -15.96 11.92 -15.76
C ILE A 114 -14.92 10.79 -15.84
N PHE A 115 -13.71 11.00 -15.31
CA PHE A 115 -12.61 10.05 -15.46
C PHE A 115 -12.64 8.96 -14.39
N PRO A 116 -12.35 7.70 -14.71
CA PRO A 116 -12.32 6.66 -13.69
C PRO A 116 -11.21 6.91 -12.67
N ASP A 117 -11.49 6.74 -11.38
CA ASP A 117 -10.48 6.72 -10.31
C ASP A 117 -10.13 5.29 -9.97
N TYR A 118 -9.01 4.81 -10.52
CA TYR A 118 -8.43 3.51 -10.21
C TYR A 118 -7.39 3.63 -9.11
N ARG A 119 -7.45 2.71 -8.14
CA ARG A 119 -6.52 2.60 -7.01
C ARG A 119 -6.08 1.16 -6.82
N ILE A 120 -4.98 0.99 -6.10
CA ILE A 120 -4.49 -0.31 -5.66
C ILE A 120 -5.18 -0.65 -4.35
N ALA A 121 -6.16 -1.55 -4.42
CA ALA A 121 -6.87 -2.03 -3.26
C ALA A 121 -6.00 -3.02 -2.47
N ASN A 122 -5.86 -2.77 -1.18
CA ASN A 122 -5.15 -3.63 -0.24
C ASN A 122 -6.16 -4.30 0.68
N LYS A 123 -6.11 -5.62 0.75
CA LYS A 123 -6.91 -6.37 1.71
C LYS A 123 -6.31 -6.20 3.10
N PRO A 124 -7.07 -5.71 4.09
CA PRO A 124 -6.56 -5.56 5.44
C PRO A 124 -6.15 -6.91 6.01
N MET A 125 -4.99 -6.95 6.63
CA MET A 125 -4.45 -8.13 7.30
C MET A 125 -4.34 -7.88 8.80
N SER A 126 -4.40 -8.94 9.59
CA SER A 126 -4.05 -8.92 11.01
C SER A 126 -2.86 -9.82 11.28
N LEU A 127 -1.99 -9.39 12.18
CA LEU A 127 -0.82 -10.11 12.60
C LEU A 127 -0.87 -10.33 14.12
N THR A 128 -0.93 -11.58 14.54
CA THR A 128 -0.89 -11.94 15.96
C THR A 128 0.54 -12.35 16.33
N LEU A 129 1.11 -11.65 17.31
CA LEU A 129 2.43 -11.89 17.88
C LEU A 129 2.25 -12.56 19.24
N LYS A 130 2.95 -13.65 19.47
CA LYS A 130 2.89 -14.41 20.73
C LYS A 130 4.29 -14.64 21.27
N THR A 131 4.45 -14.56 22.58
CA THR A 131 5.67 -14.90 23.29
C THR A 131 5.36 -15.62 24.60
N ASN A 132 6.25 -16.48 25.02
CA ASN A 132 6.20 -17.13 26.33
C ASN A 132 7.20 -16.53 27.33
N VAL A 133 7.81 -15.40 27.00
CA VAL A 133 8.75 -14.71 27.90
C VAL A 133 8.11 -13.39 28.33
N PRO A 134 7.89 -13.17 29.61
CA PRO A 134 7.36 -11.91 30.14
C PRO A 134 8.42 -10.81 30.13
N LYS A 135 7.97 -9.56 30.28
CA LYS A 135 8.80 -8.34 30.39
C LYS A 135 9.66 -8.03 29.18
N LEU A 136 9.32 -8.55 27.99
CA LEU A 136 9.96 -8.18 26.74
C LEU A 136 9.11 -7.19 25.94
N ASP A 137 9.75 -6.26 25.28
CA ASP A 137 9.12 -5.40 24.31
C ASP A 137 8.89 -6.18 22.99
N VAL A 138 7.65 -6.20 22.58
CA VAL A 138 7.21 -6.79 21.30
C VAL A 138 7.19 -5.67 20.26
N LEU A 139 8.03 -5.78 19.25
CA LEU A 139 8.17 -4.76 18.23
C LEU A 139 7.76 -5.31 16.86
N LEU A 140 7.20 -4.42 16.05
CA LEU A 140 6.92 -4.66 14.63
C LEU A 140 7.60 -3.55 13.81
N ASN A 141 8.55 -3.95 12.95
CA ASN A 141 9.42 -3.02 12.21
C ASN A 141 10.07 -1.97 13.13
N GLN A 142 10.67 -2.42 14.24
CA GLN A 142 11.35 -1.60 15.26
C GLN A 142 10.42 -0.65 16.05
N LYS A 143 9.11 -0.70 15.83
CA LYS A 143 8.13 0.07 16.61
C LYS A 143 7.48 -0.82 17.63
N LYS A 144 7.46 -0.35 18.86
CA LYS A 144 6.86 -1.08 19.99
C LYS A 144 5.35 -1.19 19.80
N VAL A 145 4.87 -2.42 19.85
CA VAL A 145 3.44 -2.76 19.84
C VAL A 145 2.92 -2.92 21.24
N ALA A 146 3.67 -3.64 22.08
CA ALA A 146 3.30 -3.93 23.47
C ALA A 146 4.52 -4.38 24.28
N THR A 147 4.35 -4.51 25.59
CA THR A 147 5.27 -5.25 26.45
C THR A 147 4.58 -6.52 26.92
N SER A 148 5.25 -7.66 26.81
CA SER A 148 4.71 -8.93 27.30
C SER A 148 4.60 -8.94 28.83
N ASN A 149 3.46 -9.37 29.34
CA ASN A 149 3.17 -9.38 30.79
C ASN A 149 3.03 -10.79 31.37
N SER A 150 3.12 -11.81 30.53
CA SER A 150 2.96 -13.20 30.94
C SER A 150 3.74 -14.16 30.03
N ASP A 151 3.84 -15.41 30.44
CA ASP A 151 4.38 -16.53 29.68
C ASP A 151 3.45 -17.05 28.55
N HIS A 152 2.23 -16.51 28.47
CA HIS A 152 1.26 -16.79 27.41
C HIS A 152 0.78 -15.49 26.73
N PHE A 153 1.70 -14.52 26.55
CA PHE A 153 1.35 -13.23 26.00
C PHE A 153 1.00 -13.33 24.50
N SER A 154 -0.06 -12.61 24.13
CA SER A 154 -0.51 -12.49 22.73
C SER A 154 -1.03 -11.09 22.45
N VAL A 155 -0.58 -10.49 21.37
CA VAL A 155 -1.08 -9.19 20.88
C VAL A 155 -1.37 -9.28 19.39
N THR A 156 -2.50 -8.70 18.96
CA THR A 156 -2.88 -8.65 17.54
C THR A 156 -2.82 -7.20 17.05
N VAL A 157 -2.13 -6.98 15.95
CA VAL A 157 -2.15 -5.73 15.19
C VAL A 157 -3.04 -5.92 13.99
N GLU A 158 -4.08 -5.11 13.89
CA GLU A 158 -5.09 -5.20 12.84
C GLU A 158 -4.87 -4.16 11.74
N ARG A 159 -5.56 -4.33 10.60
CA ARG A 159 -5.56 -3.42 9.45
C ARG A 159 -4.14 -3.10 8.93
N LEU A 160 -3.32 -4.11 8.80
CA LEU A 160 -1.99 -3.98 8.22
C LEU A 160 -2.06 -4.07 6.69
N PRO A 161 -1.43 -3.14 5.94
CA PRO A 161 -1.31 -3.26 4.49
C PRO A 161 -0.32 -4.36 4.09
N ARG A 162 -0.45 -4.88 2.88
CA ARG A 162 0.47 -5.91 2.38
C ARG A 162 1.87 -5.33 2.15
N THR A 163 2.80 -5.77 2.97
CA THR A 163 4.24 -5.48 2.83
C THR A 163 5.05 -6.50 3.64
N HIS A 164 6.36 -6.27 3.78
CA HIS A 164 7.22 -7.02 4.65
C HIS A 164 7.15 -6.49 6.07
N TYR A 165 7.12 -7.39 7.03
CA TYR A 165 7.15 -7.09 8.45
C TYR A 165 8.29 -7.84 9.13
N THR A 166 8.97 -7.15 10.04
CA THR A 166 9.95 -7.74 10.93
C THR A 166 9.39 -7.67 12.34
N ALA A 167 9.12 -8.81 12.95
CA ALA A 167 8.81 -8.87 14.37
C ALA A 167 10.09 -9.09 15.17
N SER A 168 10.26 -8.39 16.26
CA SER A 168 11.34 -8.59 17.22
C SER A 168 10.84 -8.57 18.65
N LEU A 169 11.60 -9.24 19.52
CA LEU A 169 11.45 -9.20 20.97
C LEU A 169 12.75 -8.66 21.55
N GLU A 170 12.65 -7.66 22.39
CA GLU A 170 13.81 -6.99 23.00
C GLU A 170 13.56 -6.76 24.50
N GLY A 171 14.57 -6.96 25.32
CA GLY A 171 14.50 -6.73 26.76
C GLY A 171 15.43 -7.61 27.55
N THR A 172 15.21 -7.68 28.87
CA THR A 172 16.01 -8.50 29.79
C THR A 172 15.09 -9.48 30.52
N SER A 173 15.44 -10.76 30.47
CA SER A 173 14.78 -11.81 31.25
C SER A 173 15.84 -12.62 31.98
N ASP A 174 15.63 -12.83 33.29
CA ASP A 174 16.56 -13.55 34.18
C ASP A 174 18.00 -13.03 34.15
N GLY A 175 18.16 -11.69 34.03
CA GLY A 175 19.47 -11.03 33.99
C GLY A 175 20.19 -11.16 32.61
N LYS A 176 19.59 -11.81 31.63
CA LYS A 176 20.15 -11.95 30.28
C LYS A 176 19.44 -11.04 29.28
N GLU A 177 20.19 -10.33 28.48
CA GLU A 177 19.63 -9.55 27.36
C GLU A 177 19.08 -10.51 26.29
N ILE A 178 17.84 -10.27 25.90
CA ILE A 178 17.14 -11.02 24.85
C ILE A 178 16.91 -10.09 23.67
N LYS A 179 17.39 -10.50 22.49
CA LYS A 179 17.18 -9.82 21.24
C LYS A 179 16.90 -10.84 20.13
N LEU A 180 15.62 -11.04 19.83
CA LEU A 180 15.17 -11.99 18.81
C LEU A 180 14.53 -11.24 17.66
N LYS A 181 14.90 -11.58 16.44
CA LYS A 181 14.37 -10.96 15.23
C LYS A 181 13.90 -12.03 14.26
N LYS A 182 12.70 -11.87 13.71
CA LYS A 182 12.18 -12.71 12.62
C LYS A 182 11.60 -11.86 11.50
N ILE A 183 12.11 -12.05 10.29
CA ILE A 183 11.59 -11.40 9.08
C ILE A 183 10.45 -12.24 8.52
N MET A 184 9.34 -11.59 8.16
CA MET A 184 8.15 -12.23 7.68
C MET A 184 7.61 -11.54 6.44
N MET A 185 7.40 -12.32 5.38
CA MET A 185 6.51 -11.91 4.31
C MET A 185 5.12 -12.46 4.64
N VAL A 186 4.19 -11.60 5.02
CA VAL A 186 2.86 -12.05 5.44
C VAL A 186 2.04 -12.37 4.21
N LYS A 187 1.97 -13.66 3.88
CA LYS A 187 1.02 -14.18 2.89
C LYS A 187 -0.33 -14.57 3.49
N THR A 188 -0.39 -14.90 4.78
CA THR A 188 -1.65 -15.27 5.47
C THR A 188 -1.43 -15.45 6.98
N LYS A 189 -2.50 -15.23 7.74
CA LYS A 189 -2.75 -15.51 9.16
C LYS A 189 -1.71 -16.33 9.95
N LEU A 190 -1.40 -15.82 11.14
CA LEU A 190 -0.84 -16.48 12.32
C LEU A 190 0.67 -16.73 12.33
N LEU A 191 1.36 -16.02 13.20
CA LEU A 191 2.75 -16.28 13.56
C LEU A 191 2.86 -16.55 15.06
N ILE A 192 3.34 -17.75 15.36
CA ILE A 192 3.66 -18.20 16.71
C ILE A 192 5.17 -18.06 16.88
N TYR A 193 5.63 -17.16 17.73
CA TYR A 193 6.97 -17.22 18.30
C TYR A 193 6.98 -18.29 19.39
N ARG A 194 7.38 -19.50 19.04
CA ARG A 194 7.89 -20.43 20.04
C ARG A 194 9.30 -19.99 20.41
N SER A 195 9.54 -19.81 21.69
CA SER A 195 10.83 -19.47 22.24
C SER A 195 11.92 -20.42 21.71
N LEU A 196 13.00 -19.84 21.24
CA LEU A 196 14.27 -20.54 21.00
C LEU A 196 15.06 -20.77 22.29
N LEU A 197 14.40 -20.93 23.43
CA LEU A 197 15.05 -21.25 24.71
C LEU A 197 15.73 -22.64 24.71
N ASN A 198 15.49 -23.47 23.71
CA ASN A 198 16.15 -24.78 23.55
C ASN A 198 17.46 -24.75 22.76
N LEU A 199 18.00 -23.57 22.45
CA LEU A 199 19.28 -23.44 21.71
C LEU A 199 20.44 -22.91 22.57
N LEU A 200 20.27 -22.84 23.89
CA LEU A 200 21.31 -22.43 24.85
C LEU A 200 21.46 -23.44 26.00
N GLN A 201 21.42 -24.73 25.69
CA GLN A 201 22.02 -25.79 26.50
C GLN A 201 23.32 -26.23 25.87
#